data_a88953ec757cc6c064599a7a11fe4248
#
_entry.id   a88953ec757cc6c064599a7a11fe4248
#
_cell.length_a   1.000
_cell.length_b   1.000
_cell.length_c   1.000
_cell.angle_alpha   90.00
_cell.angle_beta   90.00
_cell.angle_gamma   90.00
#
_symmetry.space_group_name_H-M   'P 1'
#
loop_
_entity.id
_entity.type
_entity.pdbx_description
1 polymer ?
#
loop_
_entity_poly.entity_id
_entity_poly.type
_entity_poly.pdbx_seq_one_letter_code
_entity_poly.pdbx_strand_id
1 'polypeptide(L)'
;MCGIRPIREVRLGDGITLMPATSTPTPDDMIDSIMKSNHASEMELGILIATLRMTTAQIKTEGAIGKELAMKAWNAQQICVLLGAILNCDLAWYFQADRPIEMFSANTDIHIIMKNVYKISNECIEVSYEKCSFLETRIEKACKLAEINEKFYLATNAMWSYRLNFMPAIRISVIWSGIEALFMVDRNIKNTIAIMSSRFIYGNDDMIEDIKTLYKSARCKATHEYKNGTYVLYEKSNELLYKLILKCNLNEIVKLKCIVEENTPDVNFLRS
;
A
#
# COMPACT_ATOMS: atom_id res chain seq x y z
N MET A 1 -10.26 4.72 -8.34
CA MET A 1 -8.87 4.60 -7.88
C MET A 1 -7.94 5.24 -8.88
N CYS A 2 -6.87 5.87 -8.39
CA CYS A 2 -5.85 6.56 -9.19
C CYS A 2 -4.50 5.87 -8.96
N GLY A 3 -3.57 5.99 -9.93
CA GLY A 3 -2.19 5.51 -9.81
C GLY A 3 -1.92 4.15 -10.48
N ILE A 4 -2.92 3.37 -10.77
CA ILE A 4 -2.79 2.10 -11.51
C ILE A 4 -3.82 1.99 -12.62
N ARG A 5 -3.47 1.28 -13.68
CA ARG A 5 -4.36 0.91 -14.80
C ARG A 5 -4.21 -0.56 -15.11
N PRO A 6 -5.14 -1.41 -14.64
CA PRO A 6 -5.14 -2.82 -15.02
C PRO A 6 -5.55 -2.95 -16.50
N ILE A 7 -4.89 -3.85 -17.23
CA ILE A 7 -5.21 -4.10 -18.64
C ILE A 7 -6.42 -5.00 -18.82
N ARG A 8 -6.86 -5.68 -17.76
CA ARG A 8 -8.04 -6.54 -17.72
C ARG A 8 -8.62 -6.57 -16.31
N GLU A 9 -9.76 -7.21 -16.16
CA GLU A 9 -10.31 -7.55 -14.86
C GLU A 9 -9.41 -8.55 -14.12
N VAL A 10 -9.29 -8.35 -12.80
CA VAL A 10 -8.45 -9.14 -11.88
C VAL A 10 -9.29 -9.53 -10.67
N ARG A 11 -9.53 -10.81 -10.48
CA ARG A 11 -10.25 -11.31 -9.31
C ARG A 11 -9.33 -11.32 -8.10
N LEU A 12 -9.72 -10.59 -7.05
CA LEU A 12 -8.92 -10.42 -5.83
C LEU A 12 -9.39 -11.32 -4.67
N GLY A 13 -10.43 -12.13 -4.90
CA GLY A 13 -11.05 -13.00 -3.89
C GLY A 13 -12.35 -12.43 -3.34
N ASP A 14 -13.16 -13.28 -2.70
CA ASP A 14 -14.40 -12.94 -1.97
C ASP A 14 -15.39 -11.99 -2.69
N GLY A 15 -15.57 -12.17 -4.01
CA GLY A 15 -16.44 -11.30 -4.81
C GLY A 15 -15.90 -9.89 -5.01
N ILE A 16 -14.60 -9.69 -4.83
CA ILE A 16 -13.91 -8.42 -5.06
C ILE A 16 -13.09 -8.52 -6.36
N THR A 17 -13.31 -7.58 -7.25
CA THR A 17 -12.67 -7.54 -8.57
C THR A 17 -12.06 -6.15 -8.82
N LEU A 18 -10.80 -6.09 -9.20
CA LEU A 18 -10.14 -4.89 -9.72
C LEU A 18 -10.44 -4.80 -11.22
N MET A 19 -10.93 -3.65 -11.66
CA MET A 19 -11.32 -3.41 -13.04
C MET A 19 -10.64 -2.14 -13.58
N PRO A 20 -10.33 -2.06 -14.88
CA PRO A 20 -10.00 -0.80 -15.51
C PRO A 20 -11.19 0.15 -15.43
N ALA A 21 -10.95 1.45 -15.29
CA ALA A 21 -11.93 2.49 -15.59
C ALA A 21 -11.78 2.85 -17.06
N THR A 22 -12.77 2.50 -17.87
CA THR A 22 -12.71 2.64 -19.34
C THR A 22 -13.19 3.99 -19.82
N SER A 23 -14.08 4.63 -19.05
CA SER A 23 -14.52 6.00 -19.27
C SER A 23 -14.79 6.70 -17.94
N THR A 24 -14.74 8.01 -17.95
CA THR A 24 -15.10 8.83 -16.80
C THR A 24 -16.24 9.76 -17.19
N PRO A 25 -17.24 9.98 -16.31
CA PRO A 25 -18.33 10.90 -16.56
C PRO A 25 -17.80 12.33 -16.71
N THR A 26 -18.59 13.20 -17.29
CA THR A 26 -18.27 14.62 -17.30
C THR A 26 -18.47 15.22 -15.90
N PRO A 27 -17.76 16.32 -15.55
CA PRO A 27 -18.03 17.01 -14.28
C PRO A 27 -19.49 17.42 -14.11
N ASP A 28 -20.18 17.80 -15.19
CA ASP A 28 -21.58 18.23 -15.15
C ASP A 28 -22.51 17.10 -14.75
N ASP A 29 -22.30 15.87 -15.24
CA ASP A 29 -23.07 14.69 -14.83
C ASP A 29 -22.95 14.42 -13.32
N MET A 30 -21.80 14.80 -12.74
CA MET A 30 -21.48 14.55 -11.34
C MET A 30 -21.97 15.65 -10.40
N ILE A 31 -21.98 16.91 -10.84
CA ILE A 31 -22.47 18.04 -10.06
C ILE A 31 -23.93 17.80 -9.66
N ASP A 32 -24.77 17.39 -10.61
CA ASP A 32 -26.18 17.11 -10.36
C ASP A 32 -26.37 15.97 -9.34
N SER A 33 -25.55 14.93 -9.40
CA SER A 33 -25.59 13.81 -8.47
C SER A 33 -25.23 14.25 -7.04
N ILE A 34 -24.18 15.06 -6.89
CA ILE A 34 -23.69 15.52 -5.58
C ILE A 34 -24.59 16.60 -4.99
N MET A 35 -25.08 17.51 -5.81
CA MET A 35 -26.00 18.57 -5.36
C MET A 35 -27.35 17.99 -4.90
N LYS A 36 -27.76 16.85 -5.44
CA LYS A 36 -28.95 16.13 -5.00
C LYS A 36 -28.72 15.33 -3.73
N SER A 37 -27.51 14.83 -3.48
CA SER A 37 -27.14 14.25 -2.19
C SER A 37 -26.94 15.39 -1.19
N ASN A 38 -27.93 15.70 -0.37
CA ASN A 38 -28.00 16.86 0.56
C ASN A 38 -26.84 16.97 1.58
N HIS A 39 -25.70 16.32 1.36
CA HIS A 39 -24.60 16.19 2.33
C HIS A 39 -23.21 16.54 1.79
N ALA A 40 -23.06 16.88 0.49
CA ALA A 40 -21.75 17.21 -0.05
C ALA A 40 -21.39 18.67 0.19
N SER A 41 -20.26 18.91 0.82
CA SER A 41 -19.67 20.24 0.94
C SER A 41 -19.02 20.65 -0.41
N GLU A 42 -18.84 21.97 -0.63
CA GLU A 42 -18.09 22.49 -1.81
C GLU A 42 -16.69 21.88 -1.92
N MET A 43 -16.05 21.56 -0.77
CA MET A 43 -14.76 20.89 -0.73
C MET A 43 -14.84 19.46 -1.29
N GLU A 44 -15.86 18.69 -0.93
CA GLU A 44 -16.07 17.34 -1.43
C GLU A 44 -16.36 17.33 -2.93
N LEU A 45 -17.12 18.29 -3.41
CA LEU A 45 -17.32 18.50 -4.84
C LEU A 45 -15.99 18.79 -5.56
N GLY A 46 -15.19 19.71 -5.02
CA GLY A 46 -13.86 20.01 -5.55
C GLY A 46 -12.94 18.79 -5.62
N ILE A 47 -12.93 17.97 -4.57
CA ILE A 47 -12.16 16.70 -4.52
C ILE A 47 -12.65 15.76 -5.63
N LEU A 48 -13.95 15.56 -5.77
CA LEU A 48 -14.50 14.66 -6.78
C LEU A 48 -14.12 15.11 -8.19
N ILE A 49 -14.34 16.38 -8.53
CA ILE A 49 -14.00 16.94 -9.85
C ILE A 49 -12.51 16.78 -10.15
N ALA A 50 -11.64 17.06 -9.16
CA ALA A 50 -10.20 16.94 -9.34
C ALA A 50 -9.75 15.48 -9.54
N THR A 51 -10.37 14.54 -8.83
CA THR A 51 -9.91 13.14 -8.80
C THR A 51 -10.59 12.24 -9.83
N LEU A 52 -11.76 12.66 -10.35
CA LEU A 52 -12.51 11.90 -11.34
C LEU A 52 -11.68 11.63 -12.61
N ARG A 53 -11.03 12.68 -13.14
CA ARG A 53 -10.16 12.58 -14.33
C ARG A 53 -8.91 11.74 -14.11
N MET A 54 -8.50 11.57 -12.86
CA MET A 54 -7.33 10.75 -12.47
C MET A 54 -7.71 9.30 -12.23
N THR A 55 -9.00 8.97 -12.25
CA THR A 55 -9.48 7.60 -11.98
C THR A 55 -9.22 6.72 -13.18
N THR A 56 -8.39 5.70 -12.99
CA THR A 56 -7.93 4.77 -14.03
C THR A 56 -8.25 3.31 -13.69
N ALA A 57 -8.72 3.06 -12.46
CA ALA A 57 -9.17 1.76 -12.00
C ALA A 57 -10.32 1.88 -11.00
N GLN A 58 -11.04 0.79 -10.80
CA GLN A 58 -12.10 0.68 -9.81
C GLN A 58 -12.09 -0.71 -9.17
N ILE A 59 -12.53 -0.80 -7.91
CA ILE A 59 -12.78 -2.09 -7.25
C ILE A 59 -14.28 -2.28 -7.17
N LYS A 60 -14.75 -3.39 -7.72
CA LYS A 60 -16.14 -3.83 -7.65
C LYS A 60 -16.27 -4.87 -6.55
N THR A 61 -17.32 -4.74 -5.73
CA THR A 61 -17.72 -5.73 -4.72
C THR A 61 -19.07 -6.32 -5.08
N GLU A 62 -19.20 -7.63 -5.05
CA GLU A 62 -20.40 -8.36 -5.45
C GLU A 62 -20.83 -9.41 -4.41
N GLY A 63 -22.06 -9.91 -4.57
CA GLY A 63 -22.57 -11.05 -3.81
C GLY A 63 -22.95 -10.76 -2.37
N ALA A 64 -23.24 -9.49 -2.03
CA ALA A 64 -23.64 -9.07 -0.69
C ALA A 64 -24.64 -7.91 -0.74
N ILE A 65 -25.43 -7.76 0.32
CA ILE A 65 -26.38 -6.66 0.52
C ILE A 65 -26.29 -6.15 1.97
N GLY A 66 -26.71 -4.91 2.19
CA GLY A 66 -26.80 -4.34 3.53
C GLY A 66 -25.46 -4.32 4.29
N LYS A 67 -25.44 -4.84 5.51
CA LYS A 67 -24.25 -4.86 6.37
C LYS A 67 -23.08 -5.64 5.78
N GLU A 68 -23.36 -6.74 5.09
CA GLU A 68 -22.33 -7.55 4.45
C GLU A 68 -21.66 -6.79 3.30
N LEU A 69 -22.43 -6.05 2.50
CA LEU A 69 -21.87 -5.16 1.48
C LEU A 69 -21.00 -4.07 2.09
N ALA A 70 -21.43 -3.46 3.20
CA ALA A 70 -20.63 -2.47 3.90
C ALA A 70 -19.29 -3.05 4.42
N MET A 71 -19.30 -4.28 4.95
CA MET A 71 -18.06 -4.97 5.35
C MET A 71 -17.16 -5.27 4.16
N LYS A 72 -17.71 -5.73 3.03
CA LYS A 72 -16.93 -5.96 1.79
C LYS A 72 -16.33 -4.66 1.26
N ALA A 73 -17.07 -3.57 1.29
CA ALA A 73 -16.57 -2.25 0.88
C ALA A 73 -15.43 -1.77 1.81
N TRP A 74 -15.53 -2.03 3.11
CA TRP A 74 -14.44 -1.77 4.06
C TRP A 74 -13.21 -2.63 3.75
N ASN A 75 -13.38 -3.93 3.50
CA ASN A 75 -12.31 -4.84 3.13
C ASN A 75 -11.65 -4.42 1.81
N ALA A 76 -12.42 -3.90 0.86
CA ALA A 76 -11.88 -3.37 -0.39
C ALA A 76 -10.90 -2.21 -0.17
N GLN A 77 -11.08 -1.38 0.87
CA GLN A 77 -10.11 -0.34 1.22
C GLN A 77 -8.79 -0.95 1.72
N GLN A 78 -8.82 -2.02 2.51
CA GLN A 78 -7.62 -2.74 2.92
C GLN A 78 -6.90 -3.39 1.73
N ILE A 79 -7.65 -3.90 0.78
CA ILE A 79 -7.10 -4.41 -0.49
C ILE A 79 -6.39 -3.28 -1.25
N CYS A 80 -6.91 -2.05 -1.26
CA CYS A 80 -6.22 -0.91 -1.87
C CYS A 80 -4.85 -0.64 -1.20
N VAL A 81 -4.77 -0.74 0.12
CA VAL A 81 -3.49 -0.63 0.86
C VAL A 81 -2.51 -1.71 0.39
N LEU A 82 -2.96 -2.96 0.34
CA LEU A 82 -2.15 -4.10 -0.10
C LEU A 82 -1.72 -3.98 -1.56
N LEU A 83 -2.60 -3.54 -2.45
CA LEU A 83 -2.26 -3.29 -3.85
C LEU A 83 -1.16 -2.24 -3.97
N GLY A 84 -1.27 -1.12 -3.27
CA GLY A 84 -0.24 -0.08 -3.24
C GLY A 84 1.09 -0.58 -2.70
N ALA A 85 1.08 -1.42 -1.65
CA ALA A 85 2.28 -2.02 -1.09
C ALA A 85 2.92 -3.07 -2.02
N ILE A 86 2.12 -3.97 -2.60
CA ILE A 86 2.60 -5.07 -3.44
C ILE A 86 3.05 -4.60 -4.82
N LEU A 87 2.38 -3.59 -5.38
CA LEU A 87 2.76 -3.00 -6.67
C LEU A 87 3.84 -1.91 -6.53
N ASN A 88 4.19 -1.53 -5.30
CA ASN A 88 5.10 -0.43 -4.98
C ASN A 88 4.75 0.85 -5.73
N CYS A 89 3.49 1.27 -5.66
CA CYS A 89 2.99 2.42 -6.39
C CYS A 89 2.20 3.39 -5.52
N ASP A 90 2.13 4.64 -5.99
CA ASP A 90 1.26 5.65 -5.41
C ASP A 90 -0.18 5.34 -5.84
N LEU A 91 -0.96 4.80 -4.92
CA LEU A 91 -2.34 4.43 -5.14
C LEU A 91 -3.24 5.18 -4.18
N ALA A 92 -4.29 5.80 -4.69
CA ALA A 92 -5.30 6.48 -3.90
C ALA A 92 -6.70 6.16 -4.39
N TRP A 93 -7.67 6.22 -3.46
CA TRP A 93 -9.09 6.07 -3.74
C TRP A 93 -9.84 7.16 -3.00
N TYR A 94 -10.60 7.96 -3.69
CA TYR A 94 -11.20 9.16 -3.13
C TYR A 94 -12.69 9.02 -2.84
N PHE A 95 -13.36 8.17 -3.59
CA PHE A 95 -14.81 8.00 -3.49
C PHE A 95 -15.22 6.54 -3.68
N GLN A 96 -16.41 6.23 -3.16
CA GLN A 96 -17.15 5.00 -3.34
C GLN A 96 -18.49 5.33 -3.99
N ALA A 97 -19.00 4.47 -4.84
CA ALA A 97 -20.28 4.65 -5.50
C ALA A 97 -21.08 3.34 -5.56
N ASP A 98 -22.38 3.47 -5.78
CA ASP A 98 -23.33 2.35 -5.91
C ASP A 98 -23.23 1.61 -7.25
N ARG A 99 -22.46 2.16 -8.21
CA ARG A 99 -22.32 1.59 -9.57
C ARG A 99 -20.92 1.87 -10.16
N PRO A 100 -20.53 1.16 -11.25
CA PRO A 100 -19.29 1.42 -11.98
C PRO A 100 -19.23 2.86 -12.51
N ILE A 101 -18.01 3.40 -12.60
CA ILE A 101 -17.77 4.79 -13.00
C ILE A 101 -18.32 5.11 -14.40
N GLU A 102 -18.33 4.13 -15.30
CA GLU A 102 -18.87 4.25 -16.66
C GLU A 102 -20.39 4.44 -16.69
N MET A 103 -21.05 4.14 -15.59
CA MET A 103 -22.52 4.22 -15.44
C MET A 103 -22.94 5.39 -14.55
N PHE A 104 -22.03 6.27 -14.19
CA PHE A 104 -22.34 7.44 -13.36
C PHE A 104 -23.35 8.35 -14.05
N SER A 105 -24.31 8.82 -13.29
CA SER A 105 -25.40 9.68 -13.71
C SER A 105 -25.86 10.55 -12.54
N ALA A 106 -26.79 11.46 -12.78
CA ALA A 106 -27.43 12.30 -11.76
C ALA A 106 -28.08 11.51 -10.58
N ASN A 107 -28.27 10.21 -10.72
CA ASN A 107 -28.86 9.33 -9.68
C ASN A 107 -27.84 8.40 -9.02
N THR A 108 -26.54 8.61 -9.24
CA THR A 108 -25.48 7.81 -8.63
C THR A 108 -25.29 8.25 -7.18
N ASP A 109 -25.31 7.29 -6.26
CA ASP A 109 -24.96 7.56 -4.86
C ASP A 109 -23.45 7.49 -4.69
N ILE A 110 -22.85 8.62 -4.24
CA ILE A 110 -21.40 8.77 -4.14
C ILE A 110 -21.02 9.25 -2.73
N HIS A 111 -20.08 8.53 -2.14
CA HIS A 111 -19.48 8.89 -0.86
C HIS A 111 -18.00 9.21 -1.03
N ILE A 112 -17.57 10.39 -0.57
CA ILE A 112 -16.16 10.78 -0.51
C ILE A 112 -15.52 10.11 0.69
N ILE A 113 -14.51 9.27 0.44
CA ILE A 113 -13.79 8.52 1.47
C ILE A 113 -12.56 9.29 1.94
N MET A 114 -11.76 9.82 1.01
CA MET A 114 -10.55 10.57 1.31
C MET A 114 -10.79 12.06 1.06
N LYS A 115 -10.74 12.84 2.13
CA LYS A 115 -10.96 14.31 2.07
C LYS A 115 -9.67 15.10 1.77
N ASN A 116 -8.52 14.45 1.77
CA ASN A 116 -7.25 15.08 1.41
C ASN A 116 -6.79 14.59 0.04
N VAL A 117 -6.56 15.53 -0.89
CA VAL A 117 -5.95 15.21 -2.18
C VAL A 117 -4.44 15.18 -1.99
N TYR A 118 -3.88 13.98 -1.98
CA TYR A 118 -2.44 13.79 -1.93
C TYR A 118 -1.85 13.98 -3.33
N LYS A 119 -0.58 14.38 -3.38
CA LYS A 119 0.17 14.40 -4.64
C LYS A 119 0.35 12.96 -5.11
N ILE A 120 -0.53 12.52 -6.00
CA ILE A 120 -0.36 11.27 -6.73
C ILE A 120 0.61 11.58 -7.86
N SER A 121 1.53 10.65 -8.12
CA SER A 121 2.36 10.72 -9.33
C SER A 121 1.45 10.80 -10.55
N ASN A 122 1.77 11.68 -11.48
CA ASN A 122 1.06 11.75 -12.77
C ASN A 122 1.27 10.48 -13.61
N GLU A 123 2.21 9.62 -13.20
CA GLU A 123 2.50 8.36 -13.84
C GLU A 123 1.56 7.28 -13.31
N CYS A 124 0.60 6.91 -14.14
CA CYS A 124 -0.25 5.76 -13.89
C CYS A 124 0.52 4.49 -14.26
N ILE A 125 0.70 3.59 -13.28
CA ILE A 125 1.37 2.31 -13.53
C ILE A 125 0.41 1.35 -14.23
N GLU A 126 0.79 0.90 -15.42
CA GLU A 126 0.09 -0.17 -16.10
C GLU A 126 0.33 -1.51 -15.37
N VAL A 127 -0.76 -2.16 -15.01
CA VAL A 127 -0.72 -3.50 -14.42
C VAL A 127 -0.77 -4.51 -15.58
N SER A 128 0.41 -4.95 -16.01
CA SER A 128 0.58 -5.90 -17.13
C SER A 128 -0.15 -7.23 -16.89
N TYR A 129 -0.23 -8.06 -17.93
CA TYR A 129 -0.88 -9.37 -17.83
C TYR A 129 -0.26 -10.26 -16.74
N GLU A 130 1.07 -10.27 -16.64
CA GLU A 130 1.81 -11.03 -15.62
C GLU A 130 1.50 -10.50 -14.21
N LYS A 131 1.46 -9.18 -14.03
CA LYS A 131 1.09 -8.55 -12.76
C LYS A 131 -0.36 -8.84 -12.41
N CYS A 132 -1.29 -8.80 -13.36
CA CYS A 132 -2.68 -9.20 -13.13
C CYS A 132 -2.78 -10.65 -12.63
N SER A 133 -2.10 -11.57 -13.29
CA SER A 133 -2.08 -12.99 -12.90
C SER A 133 -1.40 -13.21 -11.54
N PHE A 134 -0.36 -12.44 -11.24
CA PHE A 134 0.27 -12.43 -9.92
C PHE A 134 -0.72 -11.97 -8.83
N LEU A 135 -1.45 -10.87 -9.05
CA LEU A 135 -2.43 -10.37 -8.10
C LEU A 135 -3.55 -11.37 -7.84
N GLU A 136 -4.08 -12.04 -8.86
CA GLU A 136 -5.13 -13.07 -8.73
C GLU A 136 -4.72 -14.21 -7.80
N THR A 137 -3.44 -14.57 -7.81
CA THR A 137 -2.92 -15.69 -7.01
C THR A 137 -2.43 -15.29 -5.63
N ARG A 138 -2.14 -14.00 -5.40
CA ARG A 138 -1.39 -13.53 -4.23
C ARG A 138 -2.13 -12.58 -3.32
N ILE A 139 -3.07 -11.79 -3.85
CA ILE A 139 -3.73 -10.75 -3.03
C ILE A 139 -4.59 -11.37 -1.93
N GLU A 140 -5.34 -12.42 -2.20
CA GLU A 140 -6.12 -13.12 -1.18
C GLU A 140 -5.25 -13.70 -0.06
N LYS A 141 -4.08 -14.26 -0.43
CA LYS A 141 -3.10 -14.75 0.55
C LYS A 141 -2.51 -13.60 1.38
N ALA A 142 -2.24 -12.46 0.77
CA ALA A 142 -1.77 -11.27 1.47
C ALA A 142 -2.83 -10.71 2.43
N CYS A 143 -4.11 -10.72 2.05
CA CYS A 143 -5.22 -10.35 2.93
C CYS A 143 -5.26 -11.26 4.16
N LYS A 144 -5.27 -12.57 3.96
CA LYS A 144 -5.25 -13.56 5.05
C LYS A 144 -4.02 -13.40 5.94
N LEU A 145 -2.85 -13.11 5.35
CA LEU A 145 -1.64 -12.84 6.11
C LEU A 145 -1.77 -11.57 6.96
N ALA A 146 -2.30 -10.50 6.41
CA ALA A 146 -2.50 -9.25 7.12
C ALA A 146 -3.52 -9.38 8.27
N GLU A 147 -4.54 -10.23 8.13
CA GLU A 147 -5.54 -10.50 9.17
C GLU A 147 -4.94 -11.23 10.39
N ILE A 148 -4.02 -12.17 10.17
CA ILE A 148 -3.49 -13.03 11.23
C ILE A 148 -2.11 -12.60 11.71
N ASN A 149 -1.42 -11.72 10.99
CA ASN A 149 -0.07 -11.27 11.28
C ASN A 149 0.00 -9.74 11.34
N GLU A 150 -0.09 -9.20 12.56
CA GLU A 150 -0.04 -7.77 12.80
C GLU A 150 1.25 -7.12 12.27
N LYS A 151 2.39 -7.82 12.29
CA LYS A 151 3.67 -7.32 11.78
C LYS A 151 3.60 -7.05 10.28
N PHE A 152 3.04 -8.00 9.55
CA PHE A 152 2.83 -7.83 8.10
C PHE A 152 1.83 -6.72 7.80
N TYR A 153 0.74 -6.64 8.56
CA TYR A 153 -0.24 -5.57 8.47
C TYR A 153 0.40 -4.19 8.68
N LEU A 154 1.20 -4.02 9.73
CA LEU A 154 1.91 -2.75 10.01
C LEU A 154 2.91 -2.40 8.90
N ALA A 155 3.66 -3.37 8.40
CA ALA A 155 4.61 -3.15 7.30
C ALA A 155 3.92 -2.72 6.00
N THR A 156 2.81 -3.35 5.62
CA THR A 156 2.04 -2.98 4.42
C THR A 156 1.39 -1.60 4.57
N ASN A 157 0.90 -1.26 5.76
CA ASN A 157 0.40 0.08 6.04
C ASN A 157 1.50 1.13 6.00
N ALA A 158 2.69 0.85 6.52
CA ALA A 158 3.84 1.74 6.40
C ALA A 158 4.22 1.94 4.93
N MET A 159 4.24 0.85 4.13
CA MET A 159 4.55 0.88 2.71
C MET A 159 3.55 1.70 1.88
N TRP A 160 2.31 1.79 2.30
CA TRP A 160 1.31 2.65 1.69
C TRP A 160 1.35 4.07 2.26
N SER A 161 1.35 4.23 3.58
CA SER A 161 1.13 5.52 4.26
C SER A 161 2.33 6.48 4.17
N TYR A 162 3.57 6.00 3.96
CA TYR A 162 4.72 6.89 3.81
C TYR A 162 4.52 7.88 2.65
N ARG A 163 3.80 7.47 1.61
CA ARG A 163 3.49 8.28 0.43
C ARG A 163 2.61 9.49 0.72
N LEU A 164 1.83 9.40 1.80
CA LEU A 164 0.96 10.48 2.24
C LEU A 164 1.74 11.66 2.86
N ASN A 165 3.03 11.50 3.11
CA ASN A 165 3.87 12.52 3.70
C ASN A 165 4.69 13.24 2.63
N PHE A 166 4.76 14.57 2.70
CA PHE A 166 5.54 15.37 1.77
C PHE A 166 7.02 15.46 2.17
N MET A 167 7.32 15.35 3.47
CA MET A 167 8.68 15.50 3.99
C MET A 167 9.47 14.19 3.88
N PRO A 168 10.60 14.17 3.16
CA PRO A 168 11.40 12.95 2.98
C PRO A 168 11.85 12.30 4.29
N ALA A 169 12.15 13.07 5.31
CA ALA A 169 12.52 12.57 6.64
C ALA A 169 11.38 11.76 7.29
N ILE A 170 10.14 12.26 7.18
CA ILE A 170 8.96 11.54 7.70
C ILE A 170 8.71 10.27 6.89
N ARG A 171 8.82 10.33 5.55
CA ARG A 171 8.72 9.15 4.69
C ARG A 171 9.69 8.04 5.12
N ILE A 172 10.96 8.40 5.30
CA ILE A 172 12.00 7.48 5.78
C ILE A 172 11.64 6.90 7.15
N SER A 173 11.19 7.72 8.08
CA SER A 173 10.78 7.26 9.41
C SER A 173 9.64 6.24 9.35
N VAL A 174 8.62 6.48 8.52
CA VAL A 174 7.49 5.56 8.34
C VAL A 174 7.94 4.24 7.70
N ILE A 175 8.79 4.30 6.67
CA ILE A 175 9.35 3.10 6.03
C ILE A 175 10.12 2.25 7.05
N TRP A 176 11.02 2.86 7.82
CA TRP A 176 11.80 2.14 8.82
C TRP A 176 10.94 1.60 9.95
N SER A 177 9.88 2.30 10.36
CA SER A 177 8.91 1.76 11.32
C SER A 177 8.24 0.48 10.79
N GLY A 178 7.95 0.41 9.49
CA GLY A 178 7.44 -0.81 8.86
C GLY A 178 8.46 -1.95 8.85
N ILE A 179 9.73 -1.66 8.58
CA ILE A 179 10.81 -2.66 8.63
C ILE A 179 11.01 -3.16 10.06
N GLU A 180 11.08 -2.26 11.04
CA GLU A 180 11.24 -2.59 12.45
C GLU A 180 10.05 -3.45 12.95
N ALA A 181 8.82 -3.12 12.55
CA ALA A 181 7.62 -3.87 12.91
C ALA A 181 7.66 -5.32 12.42
N LEU A 182 8.16 -5.58 11.21
CA LEU A 182 8.26 -6.95 10.66
C LEU A 182 9.07 -7.88 11.55
N PHE A 183 10.13 -7.35 12.16
CA PHE A 183 11.06 -8.16 12.95
C PHE A 183 10.84 -8.05 14.47
N MET A 184 10.04 -7.10 14.94
CA MET A 184 9.77 -6.83 16.38
C MET A 184 11.04 -6.78 17.23
N VAL A 185 12.03 -6.02 16.77
CA VAL A 185 13.33 -5.95 17.44
C VAL A 185 13.29 -4.86 18.51
N ASP A 186 13.63 -5.22 19.74
CA ASP A 186 13.71 -4.33 20.90
C ASP A 186 15.16 -3.95 21.30
N ARG A 187 16.15 -4.75 20.88
CA ARG A 187 17.56 -4.55 21.24
C ARG A 187 18.47 -4.71 20.04
N ASN A 188 19.58 -3.94 20.06
CA ASN A 188 20.58 -3.94 18.97
C ASN A 188 19.96 -3.83 17.56
N ILE A 189 18.96 -2.97 17.44
CA ILE A 189 18.02 -2.88 16.31
C ILE A 189 18.75 -2.87 14.98
N LYS A 190 19.78 -2.04 14.82
CA LYS A 190 20.55 -1.92 13.57
C LYS A 190 21.15 -3.25 13.10
N ASN A 191 21.84 -3.95 13.98
CA ASN A 191 22.52 -5.21 13.62
C ASN A 191 21.50 -6.31 13.35
N THR A 192 20.50 -6.43 14.22
CA THR A 192 19.47 -7.46 14.11
C THR A 192 18.67 -7.30 12.82
N ILE A 193 18.19 -6.09 12.50
CA ILE A 193 17.48 -5.84 11.24
C ILE A 193 18.37 -6.16 10.04
N ALA A 194 19.65 -5.77 10.07
CA ALA A 194 20.54 -6.01 8.95
C ALA A 194 20.75 -7.52 8.69
N ILE A 195 21.03 -8.28 9.75
CA ILE A 195 21.21 -9.73 9.63
C ILE A 195 19.91 -10.41 9.17
N MET A 196 18.79 -10.11 9.81
CA MET A 196 17.50 -10.72 9.48
C MET A 196 17.05 -10.36 8.06
N SER A 197 17.19 -9.11 7.63
CA SER A 197 16.83 -8.68 6.28
C SER A 197 17.72 -9.35 5.23
N SER A 198 19.04 -9.41 5.45
CA SER A 198 19.98 -10.03 4.52
C SER A 198 19.64 -11.51 4.33
N ARG A 199 19.53 -12.25 5.41
CA ARG A 199 19.20 -13.69 5.37
C ARG A 199 17.81 -13.97 4.83
N PHE A 200 16.81 -13.15 5.20
CA PHE A 200 15.44 -13.33 4.73
C PHE A 200 15.28 -13.06 3.23
N ILE A 201 15.87 -11.97 2.71
CA ILE A 201 15.73 -11.59 1.30
C ILE A 201 16.67 -12.41 0.41
N TYR A 202 17.94 -12.51 0.80
CA TYR A 202 19.01 -13.03 -0.07
C TYR A 202 19.49 -14.42 0.30
N GLY A 203 19.17 -14.92 1.52
CA GLY A 203 19.57 -16.23 2.00
C GLY A 203 21.03 -16.31 2.47
N ASN A 204 21.71 -15.17 2.60
CA ASN A 204 23.12 -15.07 2.99
C ASN A 204 23.38 -13.78 3.79
N ASP A 205 24.63 -13.57 4.19
CA ASP A 205 25.08 -12.45 5.02
C ASP A 205 25.71 -11.29 4.21
N ASP A 206 25.74 -11.37 2.88
CA ASP A 206 26.48 -10.43 2.01
C ASP A 206 25.99 -8.98 2.11
N MET A 207 24.71 -8.78 2.38
CA MET A 207 24.10 -7.45 2.42
C MET A 207 24.08 -6.81 3.83
N ILE A 208 24.62 -7.46 4.83
CA ILE A 208 24.56 -6.99 6.24
C ILE A 208 25.17 -5.59 6.38
N GLU A 209 26.38 -5.37 5.89
CA GLU A 209 27.06 -4.07 6.06
C GLU A 209 26.37 -2.94 5.26
N ASP A 210 25.84 -3.25 4.08
CA ASP A 210 25.08 -2.29 3.27
C ASP A 210 23.79 -1.87 4.00
N ILE A 211 23.06 -2.83 4.58
CA ILE A 211 21.84 -2.55 5.33
C ILE A 211 22.14 -1.78 6.63
N LYS A 212 23.22 -2.12 7.34
CA LYS A 212 23.68 -1.34 8.51
C LYS A 212 24.01 0.10 8.16
N THR A 213 24.69 0.30 7.03
CA THR A 213 25.05 1.63 6.52
C THR A 213 23.81 2.41 6.14
N LEU A 214 22.86 1.76 5.47
CA LEU A 214 21.57 2.35 5.11
C LEU A 214 20.78 2.75 6.36
N TYR A 215 20.68 1.85 7.36
CA TYR A 215 20.02 2.14 8.65
C TYR A 215 20.62 3.38 9.30
N LYS A 216 21.97 3.44 9.44
CA LYS A 216 22.67 4.56 10.06
C LYS A 216 22.43 5.88 9.30
N SER A 217 22.49 5.83 7.99
CA SER A 217 22.38 7.02 7.15
C SER A 217 20.93 7.49 6.99
N ALA A 218 19.99 6.58 6.81
CA ALA A 218 18.58 6.90 6.62
C ALA A 218 17.85 7.07 7.95
N ARG A 219 17.78 6.00 8.77
CA ARG A 219 16.97 6.00 10.01
C ARG A 219 17.51 6.96 11.06
N CYS A 220 18.84 6.99 11.26
CA CYS A 220 19.42 7.81 12.32
C CYS A 220 19.70 9.26 11.88
N LYS A 221 20.27 9.48 10.67
CA LYS A 221 20.67 10.83 10.24
C LYS A 221 19.55 11.60 9.55
N ALA A 222 18.77 10.98 8.66
CA ALA A 222 17.75 11.69 7.91
C ALA A 222 16.58 12.17 8.79
N THR A 223 16.35 11.54 9.93
CA THR A 223 15.35 11.99 10.92
C THR A 223 15.80 13.22 11.70
N HIS A 224 17.11 13.47 11.79
CA HIS A 224 17.69 14.58 12.58
C HIS A 224 18.34 15.67 11.72
N GLU A 225 18.74 15.36 10.49
CA GLU A 225 19.48 16.27 9.62
C GLU A 225 18.90 16.23 8.20
N TYR A 226 18.15 17.27 7.82
CA TYR A 226 17.71 17.42 6.44
C TYR A 226 18.90 17.89 5.58
N LYS A 227 19.45 16.98 4.76
CA LYS A 227 20.58 17.25 3.86
C LYS A 227 20.33 16.77 2.44
N ASN A 228 21.07 17.33 1.49
CA ASN A 228 21.13 16.85 0.11
C ASN A 228 21.50 15.35 0.10
N GLY A 229 20.75 14.54 -0.64
CA GLY A 229 20.93 13.08 -0.69
C GLY A 229 19.86 12.27 0.07
N THR A 230 18.97 12.92 0.81
CA THR A 230 17.86 12.26 1.52
C THR A 230 16.95 11.46 0.56
N TYR A 231 16.83 11.91 -0.70
CA TYR A 231 16.03 11.22 -1.72
C TYR A 231 16.58 9.82 -2.05
N VAL A 232 17.90 9.68 -2.24
CA VAL A 232 18.54 8.38 -2.51
C VAL A 232 18.38 7.42 -1.33
N LEU A 233 18.48 7.94 -0.10
CA LEU A 233 18.28 7.14 1.12
C LEU A 233 16.84 6.68 1.25
N TYR A 234 15.91 7.53 0.86
CA TYR A 234 14.50 7.20 0.80
C TYR A 234 14.22 6.06 -0.19
N GLU A 235 14.72 6.14 -1.44
CA GLU A 235 14.53 5.10 -2.46
C GLU A 235 15.09 3.74 -2.01
N LYS A 236 16.32 3.71 -1.48
CA LYS A 236 16.93 2.49 -0.96
C LYS A 236 16.16 1.89 0.23
N SER A 237 15.65 2.74 1.13
CA SER A 237 14.83 2.28 2.25
C SER A 237 13.49 1.72 1.78
N ASN A 238 12.86 2.36 0.80
CA ASN A 238 11.64 1.89 0.16
C ASN A 238 11.84 0.53 -0.52
N GLU A 239 12.92 0.40 -1.28
CA GLU A 239 13.26 -0.86 -1.95
C GLU A 239 13.46 -2.02 -0.95
N LEU A 240 14.10 -1.75 0.17
CA LEU A 240 14.30 -2.75 1.23
C LEU A 240 12.96 -3.21 1.81
N LEU A 241 12.08 -2.28 2.21
CA LEU A 241 10.75 -2.62 2.74
C LEU A 241 9.92 -3.38 1.70
N TYR A 242 9.96 -2.94 0.44
CA TYR A 242 9.26 -3.60 -0.66
C TYR A 242 9.71 -5.05 -0.85
N LYS A 243 11.02 -5.31 -0.88
CA LYS A 243 11.57 -6.68 -0.98
C LYS A 243 11.13 -7.56 0.18
N LEU A 244 11.11 -7.01 1.39
CA LEU A 244 10.63 -7.73 2.58
C LEU A 244 9.15 -8.09 2.45
N ILE A 245 8.29 -7.17 2.07
CA ILE A 245 6.85 -7.41 1.87
C ILE A 245 6.61 -8.46 0.78
N LEU A 246 7.28 -8.34 -0.36
CA LEU A 246 7.16 -9.33 -1.44
C LEU A 246 7.61 -10.71 -0.98
N LYS A 247 8.72 -10.82 -0.24
CA LYS A 247 9.21 -12.09 0.26
C LYS A 247 8.24 -12.71 1.26
N CYS A 248 7.62 -11.92 2.14
CA CYS A 248 6.55 -12.38 3.03
C CYS A 248 5.35 -12.92 2.25
N ASN A 249 4.92 -12.21 1.22
CA ASN A 249 3.78 -12.60 0.41
C ASN A 249 4.03 -13.84 -0.47
N LEU A 250 5.28 -14.08 -0.86
CA LEU A 250 5.68 -15.26 -1.65
C LEU A 250 5.86 -16.52 -0.80
N ASN A 251 6.22 -16.34 0.47
CA ASN A 251 6.39 -17.44 1.41
C ASN A 251 5.09 -17.71 2.16
N GLU A 252 4.75 -18.96 2.37
CA GLU A 252 3.57 -19.32 3.15
C GLU A 252 3.69 -18.84 4.61
N ILE A 253 2.56 -18.43 5.16
CA ILE A 253 2.36 -17.75 6.46
C ILE A 253 3.11 -18.44 7.63
N VAL A 254 3.23 -19.76 7.61
CA VAL A 254 3.84 -20.56 8.67
C VAL A 254 5.33 -20.23 8.87
N LYS A 255 6.00 -19.72 7.83
CA LYS A 255 7.45 -19.48 7.86
C LYS A 255 7.86 -18.13 8.45
N LEU A 256 6.98 -17.14 8.53
CA LEU A 256 7.36 -15.82 9.06
C LEU A 256 7.71 -15.90 10.56
N LYS A 257 6.97 -16.69 11.31
CA LYS A 257 7.24 -16.93 12.72
C LYS A 257 8.54 -17.72 12.91
N CYS A 258 8.73 -18.79 12.13
CA CYS A 258 9.94 -19.61 12.15
C CYS A 258 11.17 -18.82 11.66
N ILE A 259 11.05 -17.98 10.62
CA ILE A 259 12.17 -17.19 10.09
C ILE A 259 12.66 -16.15 11.11
N VAL A 260 11.77 -15.55 11.89
CA VAL A 260 12.16 -14.65 12.98
C VAL A 260 12.86 -15.43 14.09
N GLU A 261 12.34 -16.59 14.47
CA GLU A 261 12.92 -17.45 15.50
C GLU A 261 14.26 -18.10 15.07
N GLU A 262 14.34 -18.60 13.83
CA GLU A 262 15.55 -19.24 13.27
C GLU A 262 16.65 -18.23 12.90
N ASN A 263 16.31 -17.01 12.57
CA ASN A 263 17.27 -15.97 12.19
C ASN A 263 17.52 -14.95 13.30
N THR A 264 16.93 -15.11 14.48
CA THR A 264 17.32 -14.34 15.66
C THR A 264 18.76 -14.70 15.99
N PRO A 265 19.72 -13.77 15.86
CA PRO A 265 21.12 -14.09 16.14
C PRO A 265 21.25 -14.52 17.62
N ASP A 266 22.03 -15.54 17.87
CA ASP A 266 22.36 -15.93 19.22
C ASP A 266 22.83 -14.68 20.01
N VAL A 267 22.30 -14.47 21.20
CA VAL A 267 22.54 -13.26 22.01
C VAL A 267 24.04 -13.04 22.23
N ASN A 268 24.84 -14.09 22.16
CA ASN A 268 26.29 -14.04 22.28
C ASN A 268 26.99 -13.47 21.04
N PHE A 269 26.43 -13.67 19.84
CA PHE A 269 26.95 -13.09 18.58
C PHE A 269 26.69 -11.57 18.51
N LEU A 270 25.66 -11.08 19.17
CA LEU A 270 25.32 -9.65 19.18
C LEU A 270 26.14 -8.83 20.17
N ARG A 271 26.94 -9.48 21.06
CA ARG A 271 27.80 -8.84 22.05
C ARG A 271 29.25 -8.65 21.56
N SER A 272 29.65 -9.30 20.50
CA SER A 272 30.90 -9.09 19.78
C SER A 272 30.80 -7.99 18.72
#